data_97a0e17e5d30c52e2bbacac2dbb47f79
#
_entry.id   97a0e17e5d30c52e2bbacac2dbb47f79
#
_cell.length_a   1.000
_cell.length_b   1.000
_cell.length_c   1.000
_cell.angle_alpha   90.00
_cell.angle_beta   90.00
_cell.angle_gamma   90.00
#
_symmetry.space_group_name_H-M   'P 1'
#
loop_
_entity.id
_entity.type
_entity.pdbx_description
1 polymer ?
#
loop_
_entity_poly.entity_id
_entity_poly.type
_entity_poly.pdbx_seq_one_letter_code
_entity_poly.pdbx_strand_id
1 'polypeptide(L)'
;MLFFILMKKKNVNRPLRYAINQKSPFEDEQDGNAILEPIIFENGFLRVPKNNPVLQQFLHYHPLNGKSFIEVDHEKDANKEVERLTSEVDALVEARKLSIDQLETLSRVIFGKDPNRFTTAELKRDMLIYAKRDPKGFMNALSDPSLRLQSDVYVFFEQKLLSFRNGQKEVWLNLPSTKRKLLTIPFGQDPYFTVAEFFKTDDGVEVLKVLENNLDL
;
A
#
# COMPACT_ATOMS: atom_id res chain seq x y z
N MET A 1 34.20 -6.89 -16.42
CA MET A 1 33.45 -5.90 -15.63
C MET A 1 33.30 -6.44 -14.23
N LEU A 2 33.88 -5.77 -13.24
CA LEU A 2 33.82 -6.20 -11.83
C LEU A 2 32.51 -5.67 -11.24
N PHE A 3 31.69 -6.58 -10.71
CA PHE A 3 30.46 -6.21 -9.99
C PHE A 3 30.67 -6.39 -8.50
N PHE A 4 30.31 -5.39 -7.71
CA PHE A 4 30.38 -5.44 -6.27
C PHE A 4 29.00 -5.70 -5.68
N ILE A 5 28.92 -6.64 -4.75
CA ILE A 5 27.71 -6.91 -3.99
C ILE A 5 27.90 -6.49 -2.54
N LEU A 6 26.96 -5.72 -2.02
CA LEU A 6 26.89 -5.41 -0.60
C LEU A 6 26.25 -6.59 0.14
N MET A 7 27.02 -7.35 0.89
CA MET A 7 26.48 -8.35 1.80
C MET A 7 25.87 -7.68 3.03
N LYS A 8 24.56 -7.74 3.16
CA LYS A 8 23.79 -7.12 4.28
C LYS A 8 24.29 -7.49 5.70
N LYS A 9 25.03 -8.61 5.85
CA LYS A 9 25.55 -9.04 7.17
C LYS A 9 26.92 -8.50 7.55
N LYS A 10 27.72 -7.95 6.61
CA LYS A 10 29.11 -7.51 6.91
C LYS A 10 29.48 -6.15 6.31
N ASN A 11 28.61 -5.45 5.61
CA ASN A 11 28.90 -4.14 4.95
C ASN A 11 30.19 -4.16 4.08
N VAL A 12 30.55 -5.29 3.50
CA VAL A 12 31.74 -5.45 2.68
C VAL A 12 31.34 -5.62 1.22
N ASN A 13 31.83 -4.75 0.36
CA ASN A 13 31.71 -4.92 -1.08
C ASN A 13 32.66 -6.01 -1.55
N ARG A 14 32.12 -7.11 -2.08
CA ARG A 14 32.91 -8.22 -2.64
C ARG A 14 32.75 -8.25 -4.15
N PRO A 15 33.84 -8.31 -4.93
CA PRO A 15 33.78 -8.45 -6.37
C PRO A 15 33.26 -9.83 -6.77
N LEU A 16 32.38 -9.86 -7.79
CA LEU A 16 31.88 -11.09 -8.38
C LEU A 16 32.57 -11.36 -9.70
N ARG A 17 33.00 -12.64 -9.87
CA ARG A 17 33.59 -13.12 -11.10
C ARG A 17 33.18 -14.58 -11.38
N TYR A 18 32.50 -14.81 -12.50
CA TYR A 18 32.15 -16.17 -12.89
C TYR A 18 33.37 -16.81 -13.60
N ALA A 19 33.78 -17.94 -13.07
CA ALA A 19 34.81 -18.79 -13.66
C ALA A 19 34.41 -20.27 -13.53
N ILE A 20 34.48 -21.01 -14.64
CA ILE A 20 33.92 -22.37 -14.74
C ILE A 20 34.65 -23.37 -13.84
N ASN A 21 35.93 -23.14 -13.59
CA ASN A 21 36.81 -24.05 -12.80
C ASN A 21 36.93 -23.63 -11.32
N GLN A 22 36.15 -22.64 -10.87
CA GLN A 22 36.18 -22.17 -9.48
C GLN A 22 35.00 -22.74 -8.68
N LYS A 23 35.11 -22.73 -7.35
CA LYS A 23 34.07 -23.21 -6.43
C LYS A 23 33.17 -22.09 -5.87
N SER A 24 33.62 -20.85 -6.03
CA SER A 24 32.91 -19.67 -5.55
C SER A 24 32.85 -18.60 -6.63
N PRO A 25 31.75 -17.82 -6.69
CA PRO A 25 31.62 -16.65 -7.58
C PRO A 25 32.30 -15.38 -7.03
N PHE A 26 32.84 -15.41 -5.81
CA PHE A 26 33.55 -14.29 -5.21
C PHE A 26 35.03 -14.34 -5.57
N GLU A 27 35.54 -13.22 -6.12
CA GLU A 27 36.91 -13.14 -6.62
C GLU A 27 37.96 -13.38 -5.52
N ASP A 28 37.69 -12.92 -4.31
CA ASP A 28 38.55 -13.08 -3.13
C ASP A 28 38.62 -14.51 -2.59
N GLU A 29 37.78 -15.43 -3.08
CA GLU A 29 37.76 -16.85 -2.77
C GLU A 29 38.30 -17.70 -3.91
N GLN A 30 38.71 -17.09 -5.04
CA GLN A 30 39.19 -17.79 -6.23
C GLN A 30 40.72 -17.86 -6.23
N ASP A 31 41.23 -18.91 -6.82
CA ASP A 31 42.68 -19.03 -7.09
C ASP A 31 43.10 -18.24 -8.36
N GLY A 32 44.40 -18.11 -8.58
CA GLY A 32 44.95 -17.37 -9.71
C GLY A 32 44.72 -18.03 -11.09
N ASN A 33 44.14 -19.24 -11.15
CA ASN A 33 43.93 -20.01 -12.38
C ASN A 33 42.46 -19.93 -12.87
N ALA A 34 41.73 -18.85 -12.57
CA ALA A 34 40.33 -18.68 -12.95
C ALA A 34 40.13 -18.65 -14.46
N ILE A 35 39.38 -19.61 -14.99
CA ILE A 35 39.00 -19.68 -16.42
C ILE A 35 37.63 -19.00 -16.59
N LEU A 36 37.63 -17.83 -17.23
CA LEU A 36 36.41 -17.10 -17.49
C LEU A 36 35.62 -17.71 -18.64
N GLU A 37 34.29 -17.81 -18.45
CA GLU A 37 33.37 -18.25 -19.48
C GLU A 37 32.27 -17.20 -19.68
N PRO A 38 31.91 -16.89 -20.94
CA PRO A 38 30.81 -15.96 -21.19
C PRO A 38 29.45 -16.56 -20.79
N ILE A 39 28.61 -15.77 -20.18
CA ILE A 39 27.24 -16.16 -19.86
C ILE A 39 26.33 -15.66 -21.00
N ILE A 40 25.76 -16.62 -21.76
CA ILE A 40 24.99 -16.33 -22.96
C ILE A 40 23.54 -16.73 -22.73
N PHE A 41 22.63 -15.78 -22.90
CA PHE A 41 21.19 -16.02 -22.91
C PHE A 41 20.74 -16.34 -24.34
N GLU A 42 20.19 -17.54 -24.54
CA GLU A 42 19.63 -17.96 -25.82
C GLU A 42 18.14 -17.68 -25.85
N ASN A 43 17.68 -16.92 -26.84
CA ASN A 43 16.26 -16.51 -26.95
C ASN A 43 15.66 -15.92 -25.66
N GLY A 44 16.49 -15.23 -24.89
CA GLY A 44 16.07 -14.62 -23.62
C GLY A 44 16.09 -15.57 -22.41
N PHE A 45 16.53 -16.82 -22.59
CA PHE A 45 16.64 -17.80 -21.51
C PHE A 45 18.07 -18.26 -21.29
N LEU A 46 18.42 -18.52 -20.04
CA LEU A 46 19.65 -19.18 -19.63
C LEU A 46 19.29 -20.42 -18.82
N ARG A 47 19.75 -21.59 -19.28
CA ARG A 47 19.63 -22.86 -18.52
C ARG A 47 20.90 -23.08 -17.76
N VAL A 48 20.84 -23.07 -16.45
CA VAL A 48 21.97 -23.38 -15.58
C VAL A 48 21.86 -24.81 -15.10
N PRO A 49 22.85 -25.70 -15.43
CA PRO A 49 22.81 -27.07 -14.97
C PRO A 49 22.95 -27.18 -13.45
N LYS A 50 22.32 -28.19 -12.84
CA LYS A 50 22.40 -28.44 -11.38
C LYS A 50 23.84 -28.68 -10.89
N ASN A 51 24.73 -29.16 -11.74
CA ASN A 51 26.15 -29.39 -11.44
C ASN A 51 27.00 -28.12 -11.59
N ASN A 52 26.44 -26.98 -11.90
CA ASN A 52 27.16 -25.71 -11.94
C ASN A 52 26.66 -24.72 -10.84
N PRO A 53 26.94 -25.02 -9.55
CA PRO A 53 26.50 -24.21 -8.43
C PRO A 53 27.16 -22.82 -8.41
N VAL A 54 28.33 -22.67 -9.02
CA VAL A 54 29.03 -21.38 -9.09
C VAL A 54 28.28 -20.39 -9.96
N LEU A 55 27.78 -20.83 -11.12
CA LEU A 55 26.96 -19.99 -11.98
C LEU A 55 25.63 -19.66 -11.33
N GLN A 56 24.99 -20.61 -10.62
CA GLN A 56 23.77 -20.37 -9.86
C GLN A 56 23.99 -19.29 -8.80
N GLN A 57 25.04 -19.39 -8.00
CA GLN A 57 25.39 -18.40 -6.99
C GLN A 57 25.75 -17.04 -7.61
N PHE A 58 26.53 -17.05 -8.70
CA PHE A 58 26.88 -15.82 -9.41
C PHE A 58 25.63 -15.05 -9.86
N LEU A 59 24.69 -15.73 -10.51
CA LEU A 59 23.44 -15.12 -10.97
C LEU A 59 22.55 -14.66 -9.79
N HIS A 60 22.50 -15.45 -8.71
CA HIS A 60 21.75 -15.11 -7.51
C HIS A 60 22.24 -13.80 -6.87
N TYR A 61 23.56 -13.62 -6.75
CA TYR A 61 24.17 -12.44 -6.15
C TYR A 61 24.37 -11.28 -7.13
N HIS A 62 24.11 -11.48 -8.42
CA HIS A 62 24.37 -10.46 -9.43
C HIS A 62 23.46 -9.22 -9.25
N PRO A 63 24.00 -7.98 -9.36
CA PRO A 63 23.21 -6.74 -9.15
C PRO A 63 22.04 -6.54 -10.10
N LEU A 64 22.03 -7.22 -11.24
CA LEU A 64 20.94 -7.18 -12.23
C LEU A 64 19.88 -8.27 -11.98
N ASN A 65 20.06 -9.15 -10.98
CA ASN A 65 19.03 -10.09 -10.58
C ASN A 65 17.78 -9.34 -10.08
N GLY A 66 16.63 -9.69 -10.59
CA GLY A 66 15.37 -9.00 -10.32
C GLY A 66 15.17 -7.71 -11.14
N LYS A 67 16.14 -7.31 -12.01
CA LYS A 67 16.05 -6.14 -12.89
C LYS A 67 16.10 -6.53 -14.37
N SER A 68 17.23 -7.10 -14.82
CA SER A 68 17.45 -7.49 -16.23
C SER A 68 17.20 -8.97 -16.47
N PHE A 69 17.27 -9.80 -15.44
CA PHE A 69 16.90 -11.21 -15.48
C PHE A 69 16.34 -11.63 -14.12
N ILE A 70 15.54 -12.69 -14.12
CA ILE A 70 14.93 -13.29 -12.92
C ILE A 70 15.08 -14.81 -12.99
N GLU A 71 15.16 -15.47 -11.85
CA GLU A 71 15.04 -16.91 -11.76
C GLU A 71 13.59 -17.33 -12.01
N VAL A 72 13.38 -18.25 -12.95
CA VAL A 72 12.07 -18.83 -13.22
C VAL A 72 11.84 -20.00 -12.25
N ASP A 73 10.94 -19.78 -11.31
CA ASP A 73 10.47 -20.79 -10.36
C ASP A 73 8.94 -20.91 -10.50
N HIS A 74 8.52 -21.89 -11.28
CA HIS A 74 7.11 -22.10 -11.61
C HIS A 74 6.23 -22.31 -10.37
N GLU A 75 6.74 -22.98 -9.33
CA GLU A 75 6.01 -23.22 -8.10
C GLU A 75 5.85 -21.91 -7.30
N LYS A 76 6.93 -21.18 -7.13
CA LYS A 76 6.93 -19.89 -6.45
C LYS A 76 6.07 -18.86 -7.18
N ASP A 77 6.13 -18.82 -8.50
CA ASP A 77 5.35 -17.89 -9.31
C ASP A 77 3.86 -18.27 -9.28
N ALA A 78 3.54 -19.56 -9.35
CA ALA A 78 2.18 -20.06 -9.17
C ALA A 78 1.62 -19.74 -7.77
N ASN A 79 2.41 -19.94 -6.72
CA ASN A 79 1.99 -19.62 -5.35
C ASN A 79 1.71 -18.13 -5.15
N LYS A 80 2.53 -17.23 -5.71
CA LYS A 80 2.27 -15.79 -5.69
C LYS A 80 1.00 -15.42 -6.41
N GLU A 81 0.75 -16.05 -7.55
CA GLU A 81 -0.46 -15.79 -8.31
C GLU A 81 -1.71 -16.31 -7.58
N VAL A 82 -1.63 -17.49 -6.94
CA VAL A 82 -2.70 -18.01 -6.08
C VAL A 82 -2.97 -17.05 -4.92
N GLU A 83 -1.93 -16.55 -4.24
CA GLU A 83 -2.08 -15.56 -3.16
C GLU A 83 -2.77 -14.28 -3.66
N ARG A 84 -2.37 -13.80 -4.84
CA ARG A 84 -2.99 -12.61 -5.46
C ARG A 84 -4.47 -12.83 -5.76
N LEU A 85 -4.78 -13.95 -6.41
CA LEU A 85 -6.17 -14.31 -6.77
C LEU A 85 -7.04 -14.54 -5.53
N THR A 86 -6.52 -15.21 -4.51
CA THR A 86 -7.23 -15.42 -3.24
C THR A 86 -7.55 -14.09 -2.58
N SER A 87 -6.59 -13.17 -2.51
CA SER A 87 -6.80 -11.84 -1.95
C SER A 87 -7.86 -11.03 -2.73
N GLU A 88 -7.89 -11.16 -4.06
CA GLU A 88 -8.92 -10.53 -4.91
C GLU A 88 -10.31 -11.11 -4.63
N VAL A 89 -10.41 -12.44 -4.53
CA VAL A 89 -11.68 -13.12 -4.22
C VAL A 89 -12.18 -12.75 -2.83
N ASP A 90 -11.33 -12.77 -1.82
CA ASP A 90 -11.70 -12.43 -0.45
C ASP A 90 -12.23 -10.99 -0.36
N ALA A 91 -11.55 -10.03 -0.98
CA ALA A 91 -12.00 -8.65 -1.03
C ALA A 91 -13.36 -8.49 -1.73
N LEU A 92 -13.60 -9.20 -2.84
CA LEU A 92 -14.88 -9.18 -3.53
C LEU A 92 -16.01 -9.83 -2.71
N VAL A 93 -15.71 -10.90 -1.97
CA VAL A 93 -16.68 -11.54 -1.06
C VAL A 93 -17.07 -10.58 0.06
N GLU A 94 -16.11 -9.93 0.69
CA GLU A 94 -16.39 -8.94 1.74
C GLU A 94 -17.14 -7.71 1.18
N ALA A 95 -16.75 -7.19 0.02
CA ALA A 95 -17.45 -6.08 -0.63
C ALA A 95 -18.92 -6.41 -0.94
N ARG A 96 -19.22 -7.68 -1.28
CA ARG A 96 -20.59 -8.12 -1.53
C ARG A 96 -21.45 -8.21 -0.26
N LYS A 97 -20.83 -8.48 0.90
CA LYS A 97 -21.51 -8.61 2.20
C LYS A 97 -21.80 -7.26 2.86
N LEU A 98 -21.23 -6.15 2.38
CA LEU A 98 -21.38 -4.83 2.98
C LEU A 98 -22.86 -4.46 3.16
N SER A 99 -23.20 -3.99 4.33
CA SER A 99 -24.48 -3.33 4.61
C SER A 99 -24.59 -1.98 3.90
N ILE A 100 -25.77 -1.41 3.82
CA ILE A 100 -25.97 -0.07 3.22
C ILE A 100 -25.16 0.96 3.98
N ASP A 101 -25.20 0.95 5.32
CA ASP A 101 -24.46 1.86 6.18
C ASP A 101 -22.94 1.78 5.95
N GLN A 102 -22.40 0.57 5.84
CA GLN A 102 -20.99 0.37 5.51
C GLN A 102 -20.61 0.87 4.11
N LEU A 103 -21.50 0.68 3.13
CA LEU A 103 -21.31 1.18 1.77
C LEU A 103 -21.25 2.71 1.74
N GLU A 104 -22.15 3.37 2.45
CA GLU A 104 -22.18 4.82 2.56
C GLU A 104 -20.94 5.37 3.26
N THR A 105 -20.58 4.76 4.41
CA THR A 105 -19.38 5.10 5.18
C THR A 105 -18.11 4.99 4.33
N LEU A 106 -17.90 3.83 3.70
CA LEU A 106 -16.74 3.59 2.83
C LEU A 106 -16.73 4.53 1.62
N SER A 107 -17.91 4.82 1.04
CA SER A 107 -18.01 5.71 -0.12
C SER A 107 -17.62 7.15 0.21
N ARG A 108 -17.97 7.62 1.39
CA ARG A 108 -17.51 8.94 1.88
C ARG A 108 -16.00 8.97 2.04
N VAL A 109 -15.45 7.98 2.74
CA VAL A 109 -14.03 7.97 3.11
C VAL A 109 -13.13 7.68 1.89
N ILE A 110 -13.46 6.67 1.07
CA ILE A 110 -12.60 6.24 -0.04
C ILE A 110 -12.74 7.15 -1.26
N PHE A 111 -13.97 7.56 -1.57
CA PHE A 111 -14.26 8.31 -2.81
C PHE A 111 -14.54 9.79 -2.57
N GLY A 112 -14.69 10.23 -1.31
CA GLY A 112 -15.12 11.59 -0.99
C GLY A 112 -16.48 11.96 -1.57
N LYS A 113 -17.35 10.93 -1.80
CA LYS A 113 -18.66 11.11 -2.42
C LYS A 113 -19.75 11.22 -1.36
N ASP A 114 -20.70 12.13 -1.58
CA ASP A 114 -21.95 12.17 -0.84
C ASP A 114 -22.85 10.99 -1.29
N PRO A 115 -23.08 9.96 -0.45
CA PRO A 115 -23.85 8.79 -0.84
C PRO A 115 -25.30 9.09 -1.22
N ASN A 116 -25.88 10.17 -0.69
CA ASN A 116 -27.26 10.56 -0.96
C ASN A 116 -27.51 10.93 -2.43
N ARG A 117 -26.45 11.16 -3.20
CA ARG A 117 -26.52 11.49 -4.64
C ARG A 117 -26.45 10.28 -5.55
N PHE A 118 -26.28 9.08 -4.98
CA PHE A 118 -26.08 7.85 -5.73
C PHE A 118 -27.07 6.78 -5.27
N THR A 119 -27.44 5.89 -6.18
CA THR A 119 -28.25 4.74 -5.82
C THR A 119 -27.37 3.69 -5.11
N THR A 120 -27.99 2.87 -4.27
CA THR A 120 -27.29 1.75 -3.60
C THR A 120 -26.61 0.82 -4.62
N ALA A 121 -27.18 0.65 -5.81
CA ALA A 121 -26.59 -0.15 -6.86
C ALA A 121 -25.29 0.45 -7.42
N GLU A 122 -25.24 1.77 -7.57
CA GLU A 122 -24.03 2.47 -8.00
C GLU A 122 -22.94 2.40 -6.96
N LEU A 123 -23.28 2.61 -5.68
CA LEU A 123 -22.32 2.48 -4.56
C LEU A 123 -21.75 1.05 -4.49
N LYS A 124 -22.61 0.02 -4.63
CA LYS A 124 -22.17 -1.38 -4.67
C LYS A 124 -21.24 -1.66 -5.85
N ARG A 125 -21.60 -1.17 -7.04
CA ARG A 125 -20.76 -1.32 -8.24
C ARG A 125 -19.38 -0.70 -8.02
N ASP A 126 -19.33 0.55 -7.55
CA ASP A 126 -18.09 1.28 -7.37
C ASP A 126 -17.21 0.62 -6.30
N MET A 127 -17.81 0.10 -5.22
CA MET A 127 -17.11 -0.62 -4.18
C MET A 127 -16.53 -1.96 -4.67
N LEU A 128 -17.30 -2.72 -5.46
CA LEU A 128 -16.80 -3.96 -6.08
C LEU A 128 -15.65 -3.70 -7.06
N ILE A 129 -15.73 -2.60 -7.84
CA ILE A 129 -14.64 -2.20 -8.74
C ILE A 129 -13.38 -1.83 -7.92
N TYR A 130 -13.55 -1.12 -6.81
CA TYR A 130 -12.43 -0.76 -5.93
C TYR A 130 -11.80 -1.99 -5.29
N ALA A 131 -12.61 -2.88 -4.70
CA ALA A 131 -12.14 -4.13 -4.09
C ALA A 131 -11.37 -5.02 -5.07
N LYS A 132 -11.81 -5.07 -6.34
CA LYS A 132 -11.11 -5.79 -7.41
C LYS A 132 -9.78 -5.14 -7.78
N ARG A 133 -9.73 -3.80 -7.87
CA ARG A 133 -8.54 -3.05 -8.29
C ARG A 133 -7.46 -3.02 -7.22
N ASP A 134 -7.85 -2.85 -5.97
CA ASP A 134 -6.95 -2.77 -4.81
C ASP A 134 -7.51 -3.59 -3.63
N PRO A 135 -7.38 -4.93 -3.68
CA PRO A 135 -7.90 -5.82 -2.64
C PRO A 135 -7.32 -5.52 -1.26
N LYS A 136 -6.02 -5.24 -1.18
CA LYS A 136 -5.34 -4.95 0.08
C LYS A 136 -5.77 -3.61 0.66
N GLY A 137 -5.85 -2.57 -0.16
CA GLY A 137 -6.34 -1.25 0.25
C GLY A 137 -7.78 -1.31 0.74
N PHE A 138 -8.65 -2.06 0.04
CA PHE A 138 -10.03 -2.28 0.46
C PHE A 138 -10.13 -2.99 1.82
N MET A 139 -9.41 -4.09 2.03
CA MET A 139 -9.41 -4.83 3.30
C MET A 139 -8.85 -4.00 4.45
N ASN A 140 -7.82 -3.20 4.20
CA ASN A 140 -7.27 -2.27 5.19
C ASN A 140 -8.29 -1.20 5.57
N ALA A 141 -8.96 -0.59 4.58
CA ALA A 141 -10.00 0.40 4.84
C ALA A 141 -11.16 -0.20 5.63
N LEU A 142 -11.61 -1.41 5.29
CA LEU A 142 -12.70 -2.09 6.00
C LEU A 142 -12.36 -2.42 7.45
N SER A 143 -11.10 -2.72 7.74
CA SER A 143 -10.60 -3.04 9.08
C SER A 143 -10.14 -1.82 9.90
N ASP A 144 -10.16 -0.62 9.32
CA ASP A 144 -9.76 0.60 10.02
C ASP A 144 -10.78 0.97 11.11
N PRO A 145 -10.38 0.96 12.38
CA PRO A 145 -11.29 1.31 13.49
C PRO A 145 -11.72 2.79 13.46
N SER A 146 -11.00 3.64 12.74
CA SER A 146 -11.32 5.06 12.60
C SER A 146 -12.24 5.37 11.40
N LEU A 147 -12.59 4.36 10.61
CA LEU A 147 -13.40 4.54 9.39
C LEU A 147 -14.71 5.27 9.67
N ARG A 148 -15.43 4.86 10.73
CA ARG A 148 -16.71 5.48 11.12
C ARG A 148 -16.51 6.95 11.46
N LEU A 149 -15.52 7.24 12.30
CA LEU A 149 -15.20 8.62 12.69
C LEU A 149 -14.82 9.50 11.49
N GLN A 150 -14.08 8.97 10.54
CA GLN A 150 -13.77 9.67 9.30
C GLN A 150 -15.05 9.97 8.49
N SER A 151 -15.98 9.00 8.41
CA SER A 151 -17.28 9.20 7.76
C SER A 151 -18.10 10.30 8.45
N ASP A 152 -18.13 10.30 9.78
CA ASP A 152 -18.86 11.32 10.55
C ASP A 152 -18.29 12.73 10.30
N VAL A 153 -16.96 12.84 10.16
CA VAL A 153 -16.32 14.11 9.75
C VAL A 153 -16.87 14.62 8.41
N TYR A 154 -17.02 13.76 7.40
CA TYR A 154 -17.61 14.16 6.13
C TYR A 154 -19.05 14.65 6.30
N VAL A 155 -19.85 13.96 7.13
CA VAL A 155 -21.23 14.36 7.44
C VAL A 155 -21.28 15.74 8.09
N PHE A 156 -20.40 16.03 9.06
CA PHE A 156 -20.34 17.35 9.70
C PHE A 156 -20.02 18.48 8.71
N PHE A 157 -19.17 18.23 7.71
CA PHE A 157 -18.92 19.20 6.64
C PHE A 157 -20.12 19.35 5.68
N GLU A 158 -20.78 18.25 5.30
CA GLU A 158 -21.98 18.25 4.46
C GLU A 158 -23.11 19.04 5.11
N GLN A 159 -23.32 18.84 6.42
CA GLN A 159 -24.31 19.55 7.22
C GLN A 159 -23.90 20.99 7.61
N LYS A 160 -22.72 21.45 7.16
CA LYS A 160 -22.15 22.77 7.44
C LYS A 160 -21.91 23.06 8.93
N LEU A 161 -21.91 22.04 9.78
CA LEU A 161 -21.49 22.13 11.19
C LEU A 161 -19.99 22.43 11.30
N LEU A 162 -19.21 21.93 10.34
CA LEU A 162 -17.81 22.29 10.12
C LEU A 162 -17.64 23.02 8.79
N SER A 163 -16.64 23.86 8.70
CA SER A 163 -16.26 24.52 7.45
C SER A 163 -14.76 24.72 7.35
N PHE A 164 -14.24 24.67 6.12
CA PHE A 164 -12.87 25.07 5.83
C PHE A 164 -12.75 26.57 5.61
N ARG A 165 -11.65 27.15 6.08
CA ARG A 165 -11.24 28.52 5.77
C ARG A 165 -9.77 28.59 5.36
N ASN A 166 -9.34 29.73 4.84
CA ASN A 166 -7.97 29.99 4.41
C ASN A 166 -7.43 28.91 3.43
N GLY A 167 -8.23 28.54 2.40
CA GLY A 167 -7.83 27.55 1.41
C GLY A 167 -7.62 26.16 2.02
N GLN A 168 -8.53 25.73 2.86
CA GLN A 168 -8.52 24.45 3.59
C GLN A 168 -7.41 24.30 4.64
N LYS A 169 -6.79 25.39 5.07
CA LYS A 169 -5.76 25.36 6.10
C LYS A 169 -6.32 25.44 7.52
N GLU A 170 -7.58 25.82 7.66
CA GLU A 170 -8.23 25.94 8.97
C GLU A 170 -9.61 25.28 8.95
N VAL A 171 -9.94 24.62 10.06
CA VAL A 171 -11.26 24.05 10.32
C VAL A 171 -11.95 24.89 11.38
N TRP A 172 -13.19 25.26 11.08
CA TRP A 172 -14.03 26.09 11.94
C TRP A 172 -15.30 25.35 12.30
N LEU A 173 -15.67 25.46 13.57
CA LEU A 173 -16.99 25.07 14.10
C LEU A 173 -18.01 26.15 13.78
N ASN A 174 -19.18 25.77 13.24
CA ASN A 174 -20.24 26.71 12.84
C ASN A 174 -21.57 26.37 13.51
N LEU A 175 -21.59 26.20 14.81
CA LEU A 175 -22.84 26.00 15.54
C LEU A 175 -23.60 27.33 15.68
N PRO A 176 -24.95 27.30 15.80
CA PRO A 176 -25.77 28.53 16.01
C PRO A 176 -25.29 29.36 17.19
N SER A 177 -24.90 28.72 18.27
CA SER A 177 -24.42 29.33 19.52
C SER A 177 -22.92 29.65 19.53
N THR A 178 -22.12 29.04 18.66
CA THR A 178 -20.66 29.16 18.76
C THR A 178 -20.01 29.03 17.39
N LYS A 179 -19.26 30.06 17.02
CA LYS A 179 -18.37 30.02 15.84
C LYS A 179 -16.93 30.21 16.29
N ARG A 180 -16.13 29.17 16.22
CA ARG A 180 -14.73 29.22 16.62
C ARG A 180 -13.86 28.38 15.71
N LYS A 181 -12.58 28.74 15.61
CA LYS A 181 -11.56 27.90 15.00
C LYS A 181 -11.34 26.67 15.86
N LEU A 182 -11.36 25.48 15.24
CA LEU A 182 -11.06 24.21 15.90
C LEU A 182 -9.57 23.89 15.82
N LEU A 183 -9.05 23.81 14.60
CA LEU A 183 -7.66 23.42 14.37
C LEU A 183 -7.11 24.03 13.08
N THR A 184 -5.79 23.95 12.96
CA THR A 184 -5.05 24.27 11.73
C THR A 184 -4.55 22.98 11.13
N ILE A 185 -4.73 22.82 9.81
CA ILE A 185 -4.29 21.63 9.08
C ILE A 185 -2.82 21.80 8.70
N PRO A 186 -1.94 20.87 9.07
CA PRO A 186 -0.55 20.90 8.65
C PRO A 186 -0.42 20.76 7.13
N PHE A 187 0.62 21.38 6.57
CA PHE A 187 0.86 21.32 5.13
C PHE A 187 1.07 19.88 4.65
N GLY A 188 0.34 19.50 3.60
CA GLY A 188 0.43 18.17 2.98
C GLY A 188 -0.34 17.05 3.67
N GLN A 189 -1.09 17.35 4.74
CA GLN A 189 -2.00 16.37 5.37
C GLN A 189 -3.40 16.46 4.79
N ASP A 190 -4.09 15.31 4.77
CA ASP A 190 -5.50 15.25 4.42
C ASP A 190 -6.34 15.95 5.49
N PRO A 191 -7.20 16.90 5.10
CA PRO A 191 -8.00 17.68 6.04
C PRO A 191 -8.99 16.85 6.85
N TYR A 192 -9.67 15.89 6.23
CA TYR A 192 -10.69 15.08 6.89
C TYR A 192 -10.06 14.10 7.87
N PHE A 193 -8.94 13.48 7.47
CA PHE A 193 -8.17 12.62 8.36
C PHE A 193 -7.64 13.40 9.58
N THR A 194 -7.13 14.62 9.37
CA THR A 194 -6.62 15.46 10.46
C THR A 194 -7.71 15.80 11.47
N VAL A 195 -8.94 16.07 11.02
CA VAL A 195 -10.09 16.30 11.91
C VAL A 195 -10.49 15.04 12.65
N ALA A 196 -10.49 13.88 11.99
CA ALA A 196 -10.79 12.61 12.62
C ALA A 196 -9.76 12.27 13.72
N GLU A 197 -8.47 12.54 13.48
CA GLU A 197 -7.43 12.37 14.51
C GLU A 197 -7.59 13.35 15.68
N PHE A 198 -7.99 14.60 15.40
CA PHE A 198 -8.30 15.57 16.46
C PHE A 198 -9.44 15.06 17.36
N PHE A 199 -10.48 14.45 16.79
CA PHE A 199 -11.60 13.92 17.58
C PHE A 199 -11.25 12.74 18.48
N LYS A 200 -10.04 12.16 18.34
CA LYS A 200 -9.50 11.16 19.27
C LYS A 200 -8.83 11.78 20.50
N THR A 201 -8.58 13.08 20.50
CA THR A 201 -8.01 13.81 21.66
C THR A 201 -9.10 14.15 22.67
N ASP A 202 -8.71 14.41 23.93
CA ASP A 202 -9.66 14.76 25.00
C ASP A 202 -10.52 15.98 24.63
N ASP A 203 -9.89 17.05 24.12
CA ASP A 203 -10.61 18.25 23.64
C ASP A 203 -11.51 17.95 22.45
N GLY A 204 -11.06 17.04 21.56
CA GLY A 204 -11.81 16.63 20.38
C GLY A 204 -13.05 15.81 20.71
N VAL A 205 -12.99 14.94 21.71
CA VAL A 205 -14.13 14.12 22.16
C VAL A 205 -15.28 14.98 22.66
N GLU A 206 -14.99 16.09 23.38
CA GLU A 206 -16.01 17.03 23.80
C GLU A 206 -16.71 17.72 22.62
N VAL A 207 -15.92 18.15 21.63
CA VAL A 207 -16.43 18.76 20.41
C VAL A 207 -17.26 17.76 19.60
N LEU A 208 -16.79 16.51 19.48
CA LEU A 208 -17.50 15.44 18.78
C LEU A 208 -18.89 15.22 19.35
N LYS A 209 -19.03 15.10 20.69
CA LYS A 209 -20.34 14.95 21.36
C LYS A 209 -21.28 16.10 21.06
N VAL A 210 -20.76 17.34 21.01
CA VAL A 210 -21.57 18.51 20.67
C VAL A 210 -22.02 18.47 19.21
N LEU A 211 -21.16 18.00 18.29
CA LEU A 211 -21.50 17.84 16.88
C LEU A 211 -22.54 16.75 16.65
N GLU A 212 -22.38 15.59 17.28
CA GLU A 212 -23.33 14.47 17.22
C GLU A 212 -24.72 14.90 17.72
N ASN A 213 -24.81 15.59 18.85
CA ASN A 213 -26.07 16.11 19.39
C ASN A 213 -26.74 17.14 18.43
N ASN A 214 -26.01 17.79 17.55
CA ASN A 214 -26.55 18.71 16.56
C ASN A 214 -26.89 18.06 15.20
N LEU A 215 -26.50 16.79 14.99
CA LEU A 215 -26.94 16.00 13.84
C LEU A 215 -28.35 15.43 14.03
N ASP A 216 -28.72 15.14 15.29
CA ASP A 216 -29.99 14.51 15.65
C ASP A 216 -31.14 15.53 15.81
N LEU A 217 -30.88 16.82 15.55
CA LEU A 217 -31.83 17.94 15.56
C LEU A 217 -32.14 18.44 14.15
#